data_d3ad38d5b24571691a3550a3b575d446
#
_entry.id   d3ad38d5b24571691a3550a3b575d446
#
_cell.length_a   1.000
_cell.length_b   1.000
_cell.length_c   1.000
_cell.angle_alpha   90.00
_cell.angle_beta   90.00
_cell.angle_gamma   90.00
#
_symmetry.space_group_name_H-M   'P 1'
#
loop_
_entity.id
_entity.type
_entity.pdbx_description
1 polymer ?
#
loop_
_entity_poly.entity_id
_entity_poly.type
_entity_poly.pdbx_seq_one_letter_code
_entity_poly.pdbx_strand_id
1 'polypeptide(L)'
;MQNSKKIIPVLILIGLICLPIVQFFGNYNYVIHMVLFCFLYITMSSSWNIIGGYGGFISIGHNVFFGIGAYFSGFIYARYGISPFYTAVFAGLIATVFGFGVGLITLRVKGPSFIISSIALLMIFRTLFDRWELVGGAHGITLPHNNLSVEWSKIPHYYALLVLMVLSIFLSWYVRHSKFGLALRSISHDEIKSEVTGINIKIIKVTAYAISAYMIGAAGAIWGDYLTYVRPNIFFIILIAANMVLMCILGGK
;
A
#
# COMPACT_ATOMS: atom_id res chain seq x y z
N MET A 1 12.75 -28.51 -17.10
CA MET A 1 11.52 -27.82 -16.64
C MET A 1 11.73 -26.80 -15.51
N GLN A 2 12.74 -26.88 -14.69
CA GLN A 2 12.96 -25.95 -13.56
C GLN A 2 13.51 -24.58 -13.97
N ASN A 3 14.28 -24.47 -15.05
CA ASN A 3 14.79 -23.20 -15.58
C ASN A 3 13.69 -22.34 -16.28
N SER A 4 12.71 -22.95 -16.90
CA SER A 4 11.61 -22.26 -17.59
C SER A 4 10.75 -21.46 -16.59
N LYS A 5 10.54 -21.95 -15.36
CA LYS A 5 9.75 -21.26 -14.33
C LYS A 5 10.41 -19.97 -13.80
N LYS A 6 11.74 -19.83 -13.93
CA LYS A 6 12.48 -18.62 -13.53
C LYS A 6 12.58 -17.58 -14.65
N ILE A 7 12.48 -18.01 -15.92
CA ILE A 7 12.62 -17.14 -17.09
C ILE A 7 11.35 -16.30 -17.31
N ILE A 8 10.17 -16.88 -17.07
CA ILE A 8 8.88 -16.20 -17.29
C ILE A 8 8.75 -14.89 -16.50
N PRO A 9 8.96 -14.83 -15.18
CA PRO A 9 8.84 -13.57 -14.43
C PRO A 9 9.86 -12.52 -14.85
N VAL A 10 11.07 -12.94 -15.29
CA VAL A 10 12.09 -12.03 -15.80
C VAL A 10 11.67 -11.43 -17.15
N LEU A 11 11.12 -12.23 -18.05
CA LEU A 11 10.61 -11.74 -19.34
C LEU A 11 9.44 -10.77 -19.16
N ILE A 12 8.53 -11.06 -18.23
CA ILE A 12 7.41 -10.15 -17.89
C ILE A 12 7.97 -8.83 -17.35
N LEU A 13 8.95 -8.86 -16.46
CA LEU A 13 9.56 -7.66 -15.88
C LEU A 13 10.24 -6.81 -16.97
N ILE A 14 11.00 -7.44 -17.88
CA ILE A 14 11.63 -6.75 -19.01
C ILE A 14 10.56 -6.11 -19.91
N GLY A 15 9.49 -6.84 -20.21
CA GLY A 15 8.35 -6.31 -20.99
C GLY A 15 7.71 -5.09 -20.33
N LEU A 16 7.52 -5.13 -19.01
CA LEU A 16 6.99 -4.00 -18.23
C LEU A 16 7.96 -2.81 -18.20
N ILE A 17 9.27 -3.02 -18.11
CA ILE A 17 10.27 -1.95 -18.17
C ILE A 17 10.28 -1.27 -19.54
N CYS A 18 10.11 -2.06 -20.61
CA CYS A 18 10.11 -1.55 -22.00
C CYS A 18 8.77 -0.94 -22.43
N LEU A 19 7.68 -1.18 -21.69
CA LEU A 19 6.34 -0.73 -22.10
C LEU A 19 6.21 0.79 -22.33
N PRO A 20 6.84 1.70 -21.54
CA PRO A 20 6.79 3.13 -21.81
C PRO A 20 7.40 3.53 -23.16
N ILE A 21 8.24 2.69 -23.80
CA ILE A 21 8.81 2.95 -25.13
C ILE A 21 7.70 3.01 -26.20
N VAL A 22 6.58 2.32 -25.98
CA VAL A 22 5.42 2.34 -26.87
C VAL A 22 4.84 3.75 -27.02
N GLN A 23 5.07 4.64 -26.05
CA GLN A 23 4.63 6.04 -26.11
C GLN A 23 5.29 6.84 -27.24
N PHE A 24 6.47 6.41 -27.70
CA PHE A 24 7.13 7.02 -28.87
C PHE A 24 6.43 6.70 -30.21
N PHE A 25 5.59 5.65 -30.25
CA PHE A 25 4.90 5.21 -31.46
C PHE A 25 3.47 5.73 -31.58
N GLY A 26 2.93 6.37 -30.50
CA GLY A 26 1.58 6.90 -30.50
C GLY A 26 1.10 7.32 -29.12
N ASN A 27 -0.11 7.89 -29.06
CA ASN A 27 -0.68 8.40 -27.79
C ASN A 27 -1.32 7.26 -26.98
N TYR A 28 -0.52 6.48 -26.26
CA TYR A 28 -0.95 5.34 -25.42
C TYR A 28 -1.18 5.71 -23.95
N ASN A 29 -1.54 6.95 -23.68
CA ASN A 29 -1.77 7.47 -22.32
C ASN A 29 -2.77 6.63 -21.51
N TYR A 30 -3.77 6.05 -22.17
CA TYR A 30 -4.75 5.18 -21.52
C TYR A 30 -4.12 3.87 -21.03
N VAL A 31 -3.29 3.23 -21.86
CA VAL A 31 -2.62 1.97 -21.51
C VAL A 31 -1.69 2.17 -20.33
N ILE A 32 -0.89 3.25 -20.31
CA ILE A 32 0.00 3.57 -19.21
C ILE A 32 -0.79 3.80 -17.92
N HIS A 33 -1.91 4.53 -17.99
CA HIS A 33 -2.78 4.73 -16.83
C HIS A 33 -3.34 3.42 -16.29
N MET A 34 -3.80 2.52 -17.16
CA MET A 34 -4.28 1.19 -16.74
C MET A 34 -3.18 0.38 -16.03
N VAL A 35 -1.97 0.39 -16.57
CA VAL A 35 -0.85 -0.35 -15.99
C VAL A 35 -0.42 0.25 -14.64
N LEU A 36 -0.39 1.58 -14.53
CA LEU A 36 -0.16 2.27 -13.25
C LEU A 36 -1.16 1.84 -12.18
N PHE A 37 -2.43 1.76 -12.56
CA PHE A 37 -3.50 1.30 -11.68
C PHE A 37 -3.31 -0.16 -11.25
N CYS A 38 -2.88 -1.02 -12.17
CA CYS A 38 -2.51 -2.40 -11.84
C CYS A 38 -1.34 -2.47 -10.87
N PHE A 39 -0.27 -1.69 -11.07
CA PHE A 39 0.89 -1.66 -10.19
C PHE A 39 0.50 -1.21 -8.77
N LEU A 40 -0.35 -0.19 -8.67
CA LEU A 40 -0.87 0.28 -7.40
C LEU A 40 -1.59 -0.85 -6.65
N TYR A 41 -2.57 -1.50 -7.31
CA TYR A 41 -3.34 -2.55 -6.65
C TYR A 41 -2.52 -3.81 -6.34
N ILE A 42 -1.56 -4.18 -7.19
CA ILE A 42 -0.62 -5.27 -6.90
C ILE A 42 0.21 -4.93 -5.66
N THR A 43 0.72 -3.71 -5.56
CA THR A 43 1.48 -3.24 -4.39
C THR A 43 0.63 -3.30 -3.13
N MET A 44 -0.59 -2.79 -3.17
CA MET A 44 -1.50 -2.78 -2.03
C MET A 44 -1.91 -4.20 -1.62
N SER A 45 -2.30 -5.05 -2.56
CA SER A 45 -2.73 -6.43 -2.29
C SER A 45 -1.58 -7.30 -1.78
N SER A 46 -0.37 -7.19 -2.37
CA SER A 46 0.81 -7.93 -1.91
C SER A 46 1.22 -7.52 -0.50
N SER A 47 1.10 -6.24 -0.18
CA SER A 47 1.41 -5.71 1.16
C SER A 47 0.35 -6.15 2.18
N TRP A 48 -0.92 -6.08 1.81
CA TRP A 48 -2.02 -6.55 2.66
C TRP A 48 -1.96 -8.06 2.91
N ASN A 49 -1.47 -8.84 1.93
CA ASN A 49 -1.32 -10.28 2.05
C ASN A 49 -0.45 -10.70 3.24
N ILE A 50 0.47 -9.85 3.67
CA ILE A 50 1.31 -10.13 4.85
C ILE A 50 0.45 -10.30 6.10
N ILE A 51 -0.51 -9.40 6.34
CA ILE A 51 -1.36 -9.46 7.53
C ILE A 51 -2.64 -10.27 7.28
N GLY A 52 -3.29 -10.10 6.13
CA GLY A 52 -4.56 -10.76 5.80
C GLY A 52 -4.37 -12.20 5.32
N GLY A 53 -3.41 -12.41 4.41
CA GLY A 53 -3.15 -13.74 3.84
C GLY A 53 -2.41 -14.66 4.79
N TYR A 54 -1.24 -14.23 5.28
CA TYR A 54 -0.41 -15.07 6.16
C TYR A 54 -0.86 -15.00 7.62
N GLY A 55 -1.32 -13.83 8.08
CA GLY A 55 -1.76 -13.63 9.47
C GLY A 55 -3.22 -14.00 9.73
N GLY A 56 -4.06 -14.07 8.68
CA GLY A 56 -5.48 -14.38 8.82
C GLY A 56 -6.34 -13.22 9.33
N PHE A 57 -5.78 -11.98 9.43
CA PHE A 57 -6.48 -10.80 9.94
C PHE A 57 -7.02 -9.95 8.79
N ILE A 58 -8.32 -10.07 8.50
CA ILE A 58 -8.98 -9.31 7.43
C ILE A 58 -9.16 -7.87 7.90
N SER A 59 -8.22 -6.99 7.53
CA SER A 59 -8.28 -5.56 7.83
C SER A 59 -8.72 -4.76 6.60
N ILE A 60 -9.87 -4.10 6.70
CA ILE A 60 -10.34 -3.13 5.70
C ILE A 60 -9.75 -1.73 6.01
N GLY A 61 -9.28 -1.53 7.23
CA GLY A 61 -8.65 -0.27 7.67
C GLY A 61 -7.27 0.02 7.08
N HIS A 62 -6.64 -0.90 6.34
CA HIS A 62 -5.31 -0.70 5.76
C HIS A 62 -5.25 0.49 4.79
N ASN A 63 -6.38 0.87 4.19
CA ASN A 63 -6.47 2.05 3.33
C ASN A 63 -6.20 3.38 4.07
N VAL A 64 -6.23 3.38 5.40
CA VAL A 64 -5.80 4.52 6.22
C VAL A 64 -4.34 4.88 5.94
N PHE A 65 -3.46 3.89 5.81
CA PHE A 65 -2.04 4.11 5.54
C PHE A 65 -1.79 4.69 4.16
N PHE A 66 -2.61 4.30 3.19
CA PHE A 66 -2.61 4.89 1.85
C PHE A 66 -2.93 6.39 1.90
N GLY A 67 -3.97 6.77 2.64
CA GLY A 67 -4.34 8.16 2.85
C GLY A 67 -3.26 8.94 3.62
N ILE A 68 -2.75 8.40 4.74
CA ILE A 68 -1.69 9.05 5.53
C ILE A 68 -0.46 9.34 4.65
N GLY A 69 -0.03 8.36 3.84
CA GLY A 69 1.11 8.52 2.95
C GLY A 69 0.89 9.60 1.91
N ALA A 70 -0.28 9.63 1.27
CA ALA A 70 -0.64 10.64 0.28
C ALA A 70 -0.68 12.05 0.88
N TYR A 71 -1.31 12.21 2.05
CA TYR A 71 -1.39 13.50 2.72
C TYR A 71 -0.05 14.00 3.22
N PHE A 72 0.78 13.13 3.79
CA PHE A 72 2.11 13.51 4.25
C PHE A 72 2.98 14.00 3.10
N SER A 73 3.07 13.23 2.02
CA SER A 73 3.84 13.60 0.84
C SER A 73 3.28 14.83 0.15
N GLY A 74 1.94 14.90 -0.01
CA GLY A 74 1.26 16.03 -0.62
C GLY A 74 1.46 17.33 0.15
N PHE A 75 1.40 17.29 1.49
CA PHE A 75 1.64 18.46 2.34
C PHE A 75 3.07 18.97 2.21
N ILE A 76 4.07 18.08 2.23
CA ILE A 76 5.48 18.46 2.07
C ILE A 76 5.73 19.04 0.67
N TYR A 77 5.17 18.42 -0.36
CA TYR A 77 5.34 18.91 -1.73
C TYR A 77 4.69 20.29 -1.93
N ALA A 78 3.46 20.48 -1.46
CA ALA A 78 2.77 21.76 -1.58
C ALA A 78 3.46 22.92 -0.81
N ARG A 79 4.11 22.62 0.33
CA ARG A 79 4.68 23.65 1.20
C ARG A 79 6.17 23.87 0.98
N TYR A 80 6.93 22.83 0.69
CA TYR A 80 8.39 22.88 0.60
C TYR A 80 8.94 22.58 -0.80
N GLY A 81 8.09 22.17 -1.74
CA GLY A 81 8.51 21.82 -3.10
C GLY A 81 9.36 20.54 -3.20
N ILE A 82 9.43 19.73 -2.12
CA ILE A 82 10.23 18.49 -2.12
C ILE A 82 9.49 17.42 -2.91
N SER A 83 10.16 16.86 -3.90
CA SER A 83 9.57 15.85 -4.80
C SER A 83 8.97 14.66 -4.05
N PRO A 84 7.75 14.24 -4.41
CA PRO A 84 7.05 13.11 -3.82
C PRO A 84 7.80 11.78 -3.92
N PHE A 85 8.69 11.61 -4.88
CA PHE A 85 9.52 10.41 -5.01
C PHE A 85 10.48 10.23 -3.81
N TYR A 86 11.03 11.31 -3.28
CA TYR A 86 11.86 11.26 -2.06
C TYR A 86 10.99 11.14 -0.80
N THR A 87 9.90 11.89 -0.75
CA THR A 87 9.01 11.85 0.42
C THR A 87 8.22 10.56 0.54
N ALA A 88 8.10 9.74 -0.52
CA ALA A 88 7.45 8.42 -0.47
C ALA A 88 8.10 7.47 0.54
N VAL A 89 9.45 7.50 0.66
CA VAL A 89 10.17 6.68 1.65
C VAL A 89 9.79 7.11 3.07
N PHE A 90 9.76 8.42 3.32
CA PHE A 90 9.38 8.96 4.63
C PHE A 90 7.89 8.78 4.91
N ALA A 91 7.03 8.88 3.89
CA ALA A 91 5.61 8.59 3.98
C ALA A 91 5.35 7.14 4.40
N GLY A 92 6.13 6.20 3.84
CA GLY A 92 6.12 4.81 4.27
C GLY A 92 6.54 4.65 5.74
N LEU A 93 7.61 5.32 6.18
CA LEU A 93 8.05 5.29 7.58
C LEU A 93 6.99 5.84 8.53
N ILE A 94 6.36 6.95 8.19
CA ILE A 94 5.28 7.54 8.99
C ILE A 94 4.09 6.58 9.03
N ALA A 95 3.69 6.02 7.89
CA ALA A 95 2.63 5.01 7.84
C ALA A 95 2.97 3.80 8.72
N THR A 96 4.25 3.39 8.79
CA THR A 96 4.74 2.32 9.68
C THR A 96 4.53 2.67 11.15
N VAL A 97 4.90 3.89 11.56
CA VAL A 97 4.73 4.37 12.95
C VAL A 97 3.26 4.39 13.33
N PHE A 98 2.41 4.93 12.45
CA PHE A 98 0.94 4.88 12.66
C PHE A 98 0.42 3.45 12.66
N GLY A 99 0.92 2.59 11.76
CA GLY A 99 0.57 1.17 11.69
C GLY A 99 0.94 0.42 12.96
N PHE A 100 2.10 0.73 13.55
CA PHE A 100 2.50 0.19 14.83
C PHE A 100 1.54 0.62 15.96
N GLY A 101 1.25 1.92 16.07
CA GLY A 101 0.34 2.47 17.08
C GLY A 101 -1.08 1.92 16.95
N VAL A 102 -1.64 1.97 15.74
CA VAL A 102 -2.98 1.43 15.43
C VAL A 102 -3.03 -0.08 15.65
N GLY A 103 -1.98 -0.82 15.23
CA GLY A 103 -1.89 -2.26 15.44
C GLY A 103 -1.92 -2.64 16.92
N LEU A 104 -1.26 -1.88 17.79
CA LEU A 104 -1.30 -2.12 19.25
C LEU A 104 -2.71 -2.04 19.83
N ILE A 105 -3.57 -1.22 19.25
CA ILE A 105 -4.96 -1.00 19.73
C ILE A 105 -5.91 -2.01 19.06
N THR A 106 -5.90 -2.08 17.72
CA THR A 106 -6.91 -2.81 16.95
C THR A 106 -6.70 -4.32 16.98
N LEU A 107 -5.45 -4.80 17.03
CA LEU A 107 -5.15 -6.24 17.03
C LEU A 107 -5.44 -6.94 18.37
N ARG A 108 -5.93 -6.20 19.37
CA ARG A 108 -6.48 -6.78 20.60
C ARG A 108 -7.84 -7.42 20.40
N VAL A 109 -8.58 -6.95 19.38
CA VAL A 109 -9.90 -7.45 19.03
C VAL A 109 -9.75 -8.62 18.05
N LYS A 110 -10.56 -9.67 18.23
CA LYS A 110 -10.49 -10.91 17.44
C LYS A 110 -11.72 -11.10 16.54
N GLY A 111 -11.54 -11.88 15.48
CA GLY A 111 -12.63 -12.31 14.60
C GLY A 111 -13.37 -11.18 13.90
N PRO A 112 -14.70 -11.29 13.71
CA PRO A 112 -15.50 -10.30 12.98
C PRO A 112 -15.45 -8.89 13.59
N SER A 113 -15.29 -8.79 14.93
CA SER A 113 -15.17 -7.51 15.61
C SER A 113 -13.91 -6.71 15.17
N PHE A 114 -12.85 -7.40 14.75
CA PHE A 114 -11.67 -6.76 14.17
C PHE A 114 -11.97 -6.10 12.83
N ILE A 115 -12.80 -6.73 11.98
CA ILE A 115 -13.21 -6.17 10.69
C ILE A 115 -13.99 -4.88 10.92
N ILE A 116 -14.97 -4.91 11.85
CA ILE A 116 -15.79 -3.73 12.19
C ILE A 116 -14.93 -2.60 12.74
N SER A 117 -14.02 -2.90 13.67
CA SER A 117 -13.11 -1.88 14.24
C SER A 117 -12.16 -1.30 13.19
N SER A 118 -11.73 -2.09 12.20
CA SER A 118 -10.89 -1.61 11.11
C SER A 118 -11.63 -0.66 10.14
N ILE A 119 -12.92 -0.92 9.90
CA ILE A 119 -13.79 0.00 9.13
C ILE A 119 -14.02 1.29 9.92
N ALA A 120 -14.33 1.18 11.22
CA ALA A 120 -14.51 2.34 12.09
C ALA A 120 -13.24 3.23 12.10
N LEU A 121 -12.06 2.62 12.15
CA LEU A 121 -10.78 3.32 12.04
C LEU A 121 -10.69 4.12 10.73
N LEU A 122 -11.03 3.51 9.60
CA LEU A 122 -11.01 4.19 8.30
C LEU A 122 -11.94 5.41 8.31
N MET A 123 -13.14 5.29 8.89
CA MET A 123 -14.09 6.38 8.99
C MET A 123 -13.62 7.49 9.93
N ILE A 124 -12.98 7.13 11.05
CA ILE A 124 -12.39 8.11 11.98
C ILE A 124 -11.33 8.93 11.27
N PHE A 125 -10.38 8.28 10.57
CA PHE A 125 -9.34 9.00 9.85
C PHE A 125 -9.91 9.86 8.71
N ARG A 126 -10.89 9.36 7.97
CA ARG A 126 -11.58 10.16 6.95
C ARG A 126 -12.17 11.43 7.55
N THR A 127 -12.95 11.31 8.64
CA THR A 127 -13.57 12.46 9.31
C THR A 127 -12.53 13.40 9.91
N LEU A 128 -11.43 12.86 10.46
CA LEU A 128 -10.33 13.66 10.99
C LEU A 128 -9.71 14.54 9.90
N PHE A 129 -9.37 13.95 8.75
CA PHE A 129 -8.78 14.69 7.63
C PHE A 129 -9.79 15.64 6.95
N ASP A 130 -11.08 15.31 6.92
CA ASP A 130 -12.15 16.21 6.46
C ASP A 130 -12.26 17.50 7.29
N ARG A 131 -11.92 17.43 8.59
CA ARG A 131 -12.00 18.56 9.53
C ARG A 131 -10.69 19.27 9.75
N TRP A 132 -9.59 18.71 9.28
CA TRP A 132 -8.24 19.24 9.56
C TRP A 132 -7.85 20.33 8.55
N GLU A 133 -8.06 21.57 8.92
CA GLU A 133 -7.83 22.76 8.06
C GLU A 133 -6.36 22.88 7.59
N LEU A 134 -5.37 22.46 8.38
CA LEU A 134 -3.94 22.53 8.02
C LEU A 134 -3.60 21.73 6.75
N VAL A 135 -4.36 20.69 6.47
CA VAL A 135 -4.19 19.82 5.30
C VAL A 135 -5.31 20.04 4.25
N GLY A 136 -5.97 21.20 4.30
CA GLY A 136 -6.99 21.61 3.36
C GLY A 136 -8.39 21.07 3.64
N GLY A 137 -8.61 20.37 4.75
CA GLY A 137 -9.91 19.84 5.17
C GLY A 137 -10.62 19.05 4.09
N ALA A 138 -11.94 19.24 3.94
CA ALA A 138 -12.74 18.57 2.92
C ALA A 138 -12.36 18.91 1.46
N HIS A 139 -11.74 20.09 1.25
CA HIS A 139 -11.23 20.49 -0.08
C HIS A 139 -9.95 19.75 -0.47
N GLY A 140 -9.18 19.26 0.50
CA GLY A 140 -7.93 18.58 0.28
C GLY A 140 -6.77 19.49 -0.15
N ILE A 141 -5.68 18.87 -0.62
CA ILE A 141 -4.47 19.55 -1.07
C ILE A 141 -4.37 19.41 -2.58
N THR A 142 -4.26 20.55 -3.29
CA THR A 142 -3.91 20.58 -4.71
C THR A 142 -2.39 20.67 -4.83
N LEU A 143 -1.79 19.78 -5.60
CA LEU A 143 -0.35 19.72 -5.80
C LEU A 143 0.06 20.57 -7.00
N PRO A 144 1.25 21.21 -6.95
CA PRO A 144 1.75 21.96 -8.10
C PRO A 144 1.93 21.02 -9.29
N HIS A 145 1.46 21.47 -10.45
CA HIS A 145 1.62 20.69 -11.68
C HIS A 145 3.07 20.80 -12.18
N ASN A 146 3.70 19.67 -12.47
CA ASN A 146 5.00 19.69 -13.13
C ASN A 146 4.85 20.26 -14.54
N ASN A 147 5.77 21.16 -14.94
CA ASN A 147 5.80 21.79 -16.27
C ASN A 147 6.11 20.79 -17.42
N LEU A 148 6.12 19.50 -17.16
CA LEU A 148 6.27 18.45 -18.16
C LEU A 148 4.97 18.30 -18.96
N SER A 149 5.09 18.04 -20.25
CA SER A 149 3.91 17.69 -21.07
C SER A 149 3.18 16.49 -20.46
N VAL A 150 1.86 16.47 -20.59
CA VAL A 150 0.97 15.43 -20.02
C VAL A 150 1.43 14.00 -20.36
N GLU A 151 2.08 13.86 -21.51
CA GLU A 151 2.58 12.57 -22.00
C GLU A 151 3.79 12.06 -21.20
N TRP A 152 4.72 12.94 -20.86
CA TRP A 152 5.97 12.59 -20.16
C TRP A 152 5.84 12.61 -18.63
N SER A 153 4.84 13.31 -18.11
CA SER A 153 4.64 13.41 -16.65
C SER A 153 4.30 12.06 -15.99
N LYS A 154 3.77 11.11 -16.75
CA LYS A 154 3.37 9.77 -16.23
C LYS A 154 4.54 8.80 -16.07
N ILE A 155 5.62 9.00 -16.82
CA ILE A 155 6.76 8.04 -16.87
C ILE A 155 7.48 7.93 -15.52
N PRO A 156 7.81 9.02 -14.79
CA PRO A 156 8.43 8.90 -13.48
C PRO A 156 7.56 8.11 -12.49
N HIS A 157 6.24 8.36 -12.49
CA HIS A 157 5.28 7.64 -11.63
C HIS A 157 5.18 6.16 -11.99
N TYR A 158 5.28 5.86 -13.30
CA TYR A 158 5.30 4.49 -13.79
C TYR A 158 6.46 3.69 -13.21
N TYR A 159 7.68 4.20 -13.33
CA TYR A 159 8.84 3.51 -12.78
C TYR A 159 8.85 3.47 -11.26
N ALA A 160 8.38 4.52 -10.59
CA ALA A 160 8.28 4.53 -9.14
C ALA A 160 7.28 3.47 -8.62
N LEU A 161 6.10 3.36 -9.22
CA LEU A 161 5.12 2.34 -8.85
C LEU A 161 5.57 0.93 -9.26
N LEU A 162 6.27 0.77 -10.39
CA LEU A 162 6.87 -0.50 -10.78
C LEU A 162 7.90 -0.97 -9.75
N VAL A 163 8.78 -0.08 -9.28
CA VAL A 163 9.76 -0.40 -8.23
C VAL A 163 9.04 -0.78 -6.94
N LEU A 164 8.02 -0.03 -6.51
CA LEU A 164 7.24 -0.37 -5.31
C LEU A 164 6.52 -1.70 -5.46
N MET A 165 5.97 -2.00 -6.63
CA MET A 165 5.32 -3.28 -6.91
C MET A 165 6.33 -4.44 -6.76
N VAL A 166 7.49 -4.33 -7.36
CA VAL A 166 8.54 -5.37 -7.26
C VAL A 166 9.00 -5.54 -5.82
N LEU A 167 9.22 -4.43 -5.10
CA LEU A 167 9.60 -4.46 -3.68
C LEU A 167 8.52 -5.09 -2.81
N SER A 168 7.24 -4.79 -3.04
CA SER A 168 6.13 -5.35 -2.25
C SER A 168 5.97 -6.86 -2.49
N ILE A 169 6.10 -7.32 -3.74
CA ILE A 169 6.09 -8.75 -4.08
C ILE A 169 7.29 -9.45 -3.43
N PHE A 170 8.49 -8.87 -3.55
CA PHE A 170 9.69 -9.42 -2.94
C PHE A 170 9.57 -9.50 -1.42
N LEU A 171 9.05 -8.45 -0.78
CA LEU A 171 8.83 -8.41 0.66
C LEU A 171 7.82 -9.47 1.12
N SER A 172 6.71 -9.61 0.41
CA SER A 172 5.69 -10.65 0.68
C SER A 172 6.29 -12.05 0.52
N TRP A 173 7.07 -12.28 -0.54
CA TRP A 173 7.78 -13.54 -0.75
C TRP A 173 8.82 -13.82 0.35
N TYR A 174 9.61 -12.81 0.73
CA TYR A 174 10.61 -12.92 1.81
C TYR A 174 9.94 -13.25 3.15
N VAL A 175 8.88 -12.55 3.51
CA VAL A 175 8.09 -12.83 4.72
C VAL A 175 7.58 -14.25 4.70
N ARG A 176 7.03 -14.72 3.58
CA ARG A 176 6.52 -16.10 3.44
C ARG A 176 7.56 -17.18 3.78
N HIS A 177 8.81 -16.98 3.42
CA HIS A 177 9.90 -17.97 3.61
C HIS A 177 10.73 -17.73 4.89
N SER A 178 10.45 -16.66 5.63
CA SER A 178 11.15 -16.32 6.87
C SER A 178 10.56 -17.03 8.09
N LYS A 179 11.34 -17.10 9.19
CA LYS A 179 10.84 -17.54 10.50
C LYS A 179 9.69 -16.69 11.00
N PHE A 180 9.70 -15.40 10.66
CA PHE A 180 8.63 -14.47 10.98
C PHE A 180 7.30 -14.86 10.30
N GLY A 181 7.33 -15.18 9.02
CA GLY A 181 6.14 -15.64 8.30
C GLY A 181 5.64 -17.03 8.76
N LEU A 182 6.56 -17.89 9.21
CA LEU A 182 6.17 -19.16 9.82
C LEU A 182 5.41 -18.92 11.14
N ALA A 183 5.92 -18.04 12.00
CA ALA A 183 5.26 -17.65 13.25
C ALA A 183 3.89 -17.00 12.97
N LEU A 184 3.79 -16.13 11.96
CA LEU A 184 2.55 -15.47 11.59
C LEU A 184 1.47 -16.47 11.13
N ARG A 185 1.86 -17.45 10.31
CA ARG A 185 0.95 -18.54 9.89
C ARG A 185 0.54 -19.45 11.05
N SER A 186 1.45 -19.76 11.97
CA SER A 186 1.10 -20.50 13.19
C SER A 186 0.01 -19.79 13.98
N ILE A 187 0.16 -18.47 14.17
CA ILE A 187 -0.83 -17.63 14.87
C ILE A 187 -2.18 -17.63 14.13
N SER A 188 -2.18 -17.63 12.79
CA SER A 188 -3.43 -17.64 12.01
C SER A 188 -4.21 -18.94 12.14
N HIS A 189 -3.53 -20.07 12.42
CA HIS A 189 -4.17 -21.36 12.65
C HIS A 189 -4.70 -21.50 14.08
N ASP A 190 -3.87 -21.19 15.08
CA ASP A 190 -4.27 -21.29 16.49
C ASP A 190 -3.38 -20.38 17.35
N GLU A 191 -3.95 -19.29 17.85
CA GLU A 191 -3.23 -18.32 18.71
C GLU A 191 -2.77 -18.94 20.02
N ILE A 192 -3.63 -19.77 20.66
CA ILE A 192 -3.34 -20.33 21.99
C ILE A 192 -2.16 -21.32 21.88
N LYS A 193 -2.19 -22.21 20.88
CA LYS A 193 -1.08 -23.15 20.68
C LYS A 193 0.22 -22.42 20.32
N SER A 194 0.14 -21.35 19.54
CA SER A 194 1.32 -20.55 19.19
C SER A 194 1.95 -19.87 20.42
N GLU A 195 1.13 -19.40 21.37
CA GLU A 195 1.60 -18.81 22.62
C GLU A 195 2.33 -19.83 23.50
N VAL A 196 1.77 -21.05 23.62
CA VAL A 196 2.41 -22.16 24.37
C VAL A 196 3.78 -22.54 23.80
N THR A 197 3.99 -22.39 22.46
CA THR A 197 5.29 -22.62 21.82
C THR A 197 6.28 -21.47 22.00
N GLY A 198 5.93 -20.43 22.80
CA GLY A 198 6.81 -19.28 23.10
C GLY A 198 6.78 -18.16 22.07
N ILE A 199 5.84 -18.16 21.12
CA ILE A 199 5.69 -17.10 20.12
C ILE A 199 5.01 -15.90 20.78
N ASN A 200 5.66 -14.73 20.73
CA ASN A 200 5.05 -13.49 21.18
C ASN A 200 4.05 -12.98 20.14
N ILE A 201 2.78 -13.37 20.28
CA ILE A 201 1.69 -13.09 19.35
C ILE A 201 1.56 -11.59 19.09
N LYS A 202 1.62 -10.75 20.12
CA LYS A 202 1.42 -9.31 20.03
C LYS A 202 2.49 -8.65 19.15
N ILE A 203 3.75 -8.98 19.39
CA ILE A 203 4.88 -8.41 18.61
C ILE A 203 4.78 -8.84 17.15
N ILE A 204 4.54 -10.12 16.88
CA ILE A 204 4.47 -10.64 15.51
C ILE A 204 3.35 -9.98 14.72
N LYS A 205 2.14 -9.88 15.30
CA LYS A 205 0.99 -9.23 14.65
C LYS A 205 1.24 -7.76 14.35
N VAL A 206 1.69 -7.00 15.36
CA VAL A 206 1.94 -5.55 15.22
C VAL A 206 3.03 -5.27 14.21
N THR A 207 4.10 -6.08 14.22
CA THR A 207 5.19 -5.93 13.23
C THR A 207 4.70 -6.23 11.80
N ALA A 208 3.89 -7.28 11.61
CA ALA A 208 3.30 -7.58 10.30
C ALA A 208 2.41 -6.43 9.80
N TYR A 209 1.62 -5.85 10.71
CA TYR A 209 0.76 -4.71 10.41
C TYR A 209 1.57 -3.48 10.01
N ALA A 210 2.65 -3.18 10.73
CA ALA A 210 3.54 -2.06 10.47
C ALA A 210 4.33 -2.21 9.15
N ILE A 211 4.83 -3.42 8.85
CA ILE A 211 5.50 -3.72 7.57
C ILE A 211 4.54 -3.53 6.39
N SER A 212 3.32 -4.03 6.51
CA SER A 212 2.28 -3.85 5.50
C SER A 212 1.94 -2.36 5.29
N ALA A 213 1.83 -1.59 6.37
CA ALA A 213 1.56 -0.16 6.33
C ALA A 213 2.62 0.64 5.58
N TYR A 214 3.90 0.25 5.67
CA TYR A 214 5.01 0.92 4.96
C TYR A 214 4.78 0.99 3.45
N MET A 215 4.56 -0.15 2.81
CA MET A 215 4.41 -0.23 1.36
C MET A 215 3.16 0.50 0.87
N ILE A 216 2.06 0.37 1.63
CA ILE A 216 0.79 1.04 1.30
C ILE A 216 0.93 2.56 1.44
N GLY A 217 1.62 3.05 2.49
CA GLY A 217 1.88 4.47 2.68
C GLY A 217 2.78 5.06 1.59
N ALA A 218 3.85 4.36 1.21
CA ALA A 218 4.72 4.76 0.10
C ALA A 218 3.97 4.81 -1.24
N ALA A 219 3.10 3.83 -1.51
CA ALA A 219 2.25 3.81 -2.70
C ALA A 219 1.25 4.98 -2.70
N GLY A 220 0.70 5.33 -1.54
CA GLY A 220 -0.19 6.48 -1.36
C GLY A 220 0.49 7.80 -1.71
N ALA A 221 1.74 7.99 -1.31
CA ALA A 221 2.53 9.19 -1.62
C ALA A 221 2.71 9.38 -3.13
N ILE A 222 3.11 8.34 -3.85
CA ILE A 222 3.32 8.40 -5.30
C ILE A 222 2.00 8.55 -6.05
N TRP A 223 0.95 7.86 -5.59
CA TRP A 223 -0.37 7.95 -6.20
C TRP A 223 -1.02 9.33 -6.00
N GLY A 224 -0.80 9.96 -4.82
CA GLY A 224 -1.26 11.31 -4.55
C GLY A 224 -0.67 12.34 -5.50
N ASP A 225 0.63 12.23 -5.80
CA ASP A 225 1.31 13.07 -6.77
C ASP A 225 0.81 12.82 -8.21
N TYR A 226 0.63 11.57 -8.57
CA TYR A 226 0.10 11.19 -9.88
C TYR A 226 -1.27 11.80 -10.15
N LEU A 227 -2.16 11.84 -9.13
CA LEU A 227 -3.47 12.48 -9.25
C LEU A 227 -3.40 13.99 -9.18
N THR A 228 -2.26 14.59 -8.74
CA THR A 228 -2.09 16.03 -8.49
C THR A 228 -3.07 16.62 -7.47
N TYR A 229 -3.76 15.77 -6.75
CA TYR A 229 -4.84 16.17 -5.89
C TYR A 229 -5.14 15.13 -4.80
N VAL A 230 -5.04 15.53 -3.54
CA VAL A 230 -5.26 14.63 -2.40
C VAL A 230 -6.49 15.07 -1.61
N ARG A 231 -7.58 14.28 -1.66
CA ARG A 231 -8.83 14.50 -0.90
C ARG A 231 -9.19 13.31 -0.01
N PRO A 232 -9.83 13.55 1.15
CA PRO A 232 -10.25 12.47 2.03
C PRO A 232 -11.20 11.48 1.35
N ASN A 233 -12.15 12.00 0.54
CA ASN A 233 -13.13 11.15 -0.17
C ASN A 233 -12.49 10.25 -1.24
N ILE A 234 -11.26 10.49 -1.69
CA ILE A 234 -10.56 9.67 -2.71
C ILE A 234 -9.66 8.65 -2.02
N PHE A 235 -8.94 9.07 -0.98
CA PHE A 235 -7.91 8.25 -0.35
C PHE A 235 -8.42 7.38 0.80
N PHE A 236 -9.50 7.77 1.49
CA PHE A 236 -10.10 6.98 2.58
C PHE A 236 -11.42 6.32 2.17
N ILE A 237 -11.48 5.74 0.96
CA ILE A 237 -12.67 5.04 0.45
C ILE A 237 -12.63 3.57 0.84
N ILE A 238 -13.74 3.06 1.37
CA ILE A 238 -13.92 1.63 1.68
C ILE A 238 -13.77 0.77 0.43
N LEU A 239 -14.20 1.25 -0.74
CA LEU A 239 -14.14 0.50 -2.00
C LEU A 239 -12.71 0.14 -2.40
N ILE A 240 -11.74 1.06 -2.22
CA ILE A 240 -10.32 0.77 -2.49
C ILE A 240 -9.83 -0.35 -1.57
N ALA A 241 -10.18 -0.28 -0.28
CA ALA A 241 -9.82 -1.31 0.68
C ALA A 241 -10.47 -2.66 0.34
N ALA A 242 -11.74 -2.66 -0.05
CA ALA A 242 -12.46 -3.87 -0.46
C ALA A 242 -11.83 -4.52 -1.71
N ASN A 243 -11.49 -3.72 -2.72
CA ASN A 243 -10.83 -4.21 -3.94
C ASN A 243 -9.45 -4.82 -3.61
N MET A 244 -8.65 -4.18 -2.76
CA MET A 244 -7.37 -4.70 -2.30
C MET A 244 -7.52 -6.08 -1.64
N VAL A 245 -8.50 -6.24 -0.74
CA VAL A 245 -8.81 -7.51 -0.07
C VAL A 245 -9.30 -8.56 -1.04
N LEU A 246 -10.25 -8.20 -1.92
CA LEU A 246 -10.81 -9.11 -2.92
C LEU A 246 -9.74 -9.61 -3.89
N MET A 247 -8.87 -8.74 -4.40
CA MET A 247 -7.77 -9.12 -5.28
C MET A 247 -6.81 -10.10 -4.61
N CYS A 248 -6.53 -9.91 -3.32
CA CYS A 248 -5.68 -10.83 -2.56
C CYS A 248 -6.35 -12.19 -2.36
N ILE A 249 -7.65 -12.24 -2.04
CA ILE A 249 -8.39 -13.49 -1.83
C ILE A 249 -8.54 -14.26 -3.14
N LEU A 250 -8.88 -13.59 -4.24
CA LEU A 250 -9.03 -14.19 -5.56
C LEU A 250 -7.71 -14.66 -6.16
N GLY A 251 -6.62 -13.94 -5.88
CA GLY A 251 -5.28 -14.29 -6.36
C GLY A 251 -4.68 -15.54 -5.69
N GLY A 252 -5.27 -15.99 -4.59
CA GLY A 252 -4.77 -17.10 -3.78
C GLY A 252 -3.67 -16.67 -2.79
N LYS A 253 -3.46 -17.52 -1.75
CA LYS A 253 -2.49 -17.29 -0.66
C LYS A 253 -1.11 -17.86 -0.98
#